data_d80072e94eda74ebc4f1719dae9890aa
#
_entry.id   d80072e94eda74ebc4f1719dae9890aa
#
_cell.length_a   1.000
_cell.length_b   1.000
_cell.length_c   1.000
_cell.angle_alpha   90.00
_cell.angle_beta   90.00
_cell.angle_gamma   90.00
#
_symmetry.space_group_name_H-M   'P 1'
#
loop_
_entity.id
_entity.type
_entity.pdbx_description
1 polymer ?
#
loop_
_entity_poly.entity_id
_entity_poly.type
_entity_poly.pdbx_seq_one_letter_code
_entity_poly.pdbx_strand_id
1 'polypeptide(L)'
;VIVDTASEPMGSSDLQHLSAEFHRPFLQHASIGLCCALAQWSSGERLEVWSHSQGIYNLRRDLALAFGRPAEHVQVSHVEGAGCYGHNGADDVAWDAAWLAQQVPGRPVRVQWTRQAELGHAPLAPAMAVRVQAALGANGQLVEWTQTVWGQGHGTRPGRGTTPALLGAWQTADPSP
;
A
#
# COMPACT_ATOMS: atom_id res chain seq x y z
N VAL A 1 8.19 12.81 5.13
CA VAL A 1 9.37 12.33 5.86
C VAL A 1 10.60 12.72 5.06
N ILE A 2 11.47 13.50 5.67
CA ILE A 2 12.77 13.87 5.09
C ILE A 2 13.77 12.94 5.75
N VAL A 3 14.50 12.16 4.97
CA VAL A 3 15.66 11.39 5.43
C VAL A 3 16.88 12.05 4.81
N ASP A 4 17.71 12.63 5.64
CA ASP A 4 18.98 13.25 5.24
C ASP A 4 20.12 12.39 5.80
N THR A 5 20.98 11.90 4.93
CA THR A 5 22.19 11.16 5.31
C THR A 5 23.39 11.85 4.68
N ALA A 6 24.24 12.41 5.50
CA ALA A 6 25.51 13.03 5.08
C ALA A 6 26.71 12.25 5.63
N SER A 7 27.73 12.07 4.81
CA SER A 7 29.06 11.68 5.28
C SER A 7 29.84 12.90 5.76
N GLU A 8 30.75 12.71 6.73
CA GLU A 8 31.59 13.80 7.24
C GLU A 8 32.45 14.40 6.12
N PRO A 9 32.51 15.76 6.00
CA PRO A 9 33.27 16.41 4.95
C PRO A 9 34.79 16.23 5.18
N MET A 10 35.46 15.65 4.20
CA MET A 10 36.94 15.69 4.14
C MET A 10 37.37 16.93 3.34
N GLY A 11 38.06 17.85 4.00
CA GLY A 11 38.63 19.03 3.35
C GLY A 11 39.76 18.68 2.40
N SER A 12 39.53 18.81 1.08
CA SER A 12 40.56 18.77 0.06
C SER A 12 40.12 19.63 -1.14
N SER A 13 41.09 20.40 -1.64
CA SER A 13 40.90 21.31 -2.79
C SER A 13 40.75 20.62 -4.15
N ASP A 14 40.87 19.31 -4.21
CA ASP A 14 40.91 18.52 -5.45
C ASP A 14 39.68 17.59 -5.64
N LEU A 15 38.56 17.93 -5.00
CA LEU A 15 37.33 17.14 -5.11
C LEU A 15 36.49 17.60 -6.29
N GLN A 16 36.02 16.65 -7.10
CA GLN A 16 35.01 16.91 -8.13
C GLN A 16 33.61 16.79 -7.50
N HIS A 17 32.91 17.91 -7.37
CA HIS A 17 31.55 17.94 -6.86
C HIS A 17 30.54 17.66 -7.97
N LEU A 18 29.61 16.75 -7.68
CA LEU A 18 28.50 16.37 -8.55
C LEU A 18 27.19 16.59 -7.81
N SER A 19 26.17 17.04 -8.54
CA SER A 19 24.81 17.15 -8.00
C SER A 19 23.80 16.74 -9.07
N ALA A 20 22.80 15.98 -8.66
CA ALA A 20 21.70 15.58 -9.53
C ALA A 20 20.38 15.58 -8.76
N GLU A 21 19.31 15.89 -9.47
CA GLU A 21 17.95 15.84 -8.92
C GLU A 21 17.09 14.92 -9.79
N PHE A 22 16.35 14.03 -9.12
CA PHE A 22 15.50 13.04 -9.75
C PHE A 22 14.08 13.19 -9.26
N HIS A 23 13.11 13.09 -10.14
CA HIS A 23 11.69 13.13 -9.81
C HIS A 23 11.00 11.86 -10.27
N ARG A 24 10.14 11.34 -9.42
CA ARG A 24 9.25 10.23 -9.73
C ARG A 24 7.81 10.67 -9.47
N PRO A 25 6.90 10.59 -10.43
CA PRO A 25 5.48 10.84 -10.21
C PRO A 25 4.84 9.72 -9.38
N PHE A 26 3.58 9.86 -9.04
CA PHE A 26 2.77 8.74 -8.57
C PHE A 26 2.75 7.63 -9.60
N LEU A 27 2.87 6.38 -9.15
CA LEU A 27 2.87 5.21 -10.02
C LEU A 27 1.77 4.24 -9.62
N GLN A 28 1.05 3.74 -10.60
CA GLN A 28 0.14 2.62 -10.45
C GLN A 28 0.89 1.29 -10.55
N HIS A 29 0.49 0.33 -9.73
CA HIS A 29 1.05 -1.01 -9.77
C HIS A 29 0.47 -1.84 -10.93
N ALA A 30 -0.79 -1.61 -11.29
CA ALA A 30 -1.48 -2.15 -12.46
C ALA A 30 -1.20 -3.64 -12.72
N SER A 31 -1.55 -4.48 -11.76
CA SER A 31 -1.41 -5.93 -11.91
C SER A 31 -2.12 -6.43 -13.18
N ILE A 32 -1.56 -7.46 -13.84
CA ILE A 32 -2.10 -7.99 -15.09
C ILE A 32 -3.54 -8.48 -14.91
N GLY A 33 -3.80 -9.27 -13.87
CA GLY A 33 -5.16 -9.63 -13.47
C GLY A 33 -5.83 -8.51 -12.71
N LEU A 34 -7.11 -8.31 -12.96
CA LEU A 34 -7.92 -7.32 -12.25
C LEU A 34 -8.09 -7.73 -10.78
N CYS A 35 -8.09 -6.74 -9.89
CA CYS A 35 -8.36 -6.99 -8.48
C CYS A 35 -9.77 -7.54 -8.29
N CYS A 36 -9.85 -8.66 -7.58
CA CYS A 36 -11.08 -9.42 -7.39
C CYS A 36 -11.07 -10.08 -6.01
N ALA A 37 -12.21 -10.07 -5.35
CA ALA A 37 -12.42 -10.80 -4.11
C ALA A 37 -13.82 -11.40 -4.07
N LEU A 38 -13.96 -12.42 -3.22
CA LEU A 38 -15.24 -13.02 -2.88
C LEU A 38 -15.40 -12.95 -1.38
N ALA A 39 -16.58 -12.59 -0.90
CA ALA A 39 -16.89 -12.55 0.52
C ALA A 39 -18.28 -13.11 0.81
N GLN A 40 -18.43 -13.66 2.01
CA GLN A 40 -19.70 -14.17 2.50
C GLN A 40 -19.82 -13.94 4.01
N TRP A 41 -20.95 -13.40 4.44
CA TRP A 41 -21.32 -13.39 5.85
C TRP A 41 -22.23 -14.57 6.16
N SER A 42 -21.91 -15.34 7.19
CA SER A 42 -22.80 -16.35 7.70
C SER A 42 -23.84 -15.74 8.65
N SER A 43 -24.91 -16.48 8.93
CA SER A 43 -25.95 -16.09 9.88
C SER A 43 -25.45 -15.91 11.34
N GLY A 44 -24.24 -16.39 11.64
CA GLY A 44 -23.58 -16.25 12.93
C GLY A 44 -22.58 -15.09 13.02
N GLU A 45 -22.70 -14.12 12.15
CA GLU A 45 -21.82 -12.94 12.11
C GLU A 45 -20.33 -13.22 11.77
N ARG A 46 -20.08 -14.37 11.14
CA ARG A 46 -18.75 -14.73 10.65
C ARG A 46 -18.59 -14.25 9.22
N LEU A 47 -17.44 -13.65 8.96
CA LEU A 47 -17.01 -13.21 7.62
C LEU A 47 -15.97 -14.18 7.06
N GLU A 48 -16.24 -14.68 5.87
CA GLU A 48 -15.27 -15.42 5.06
C GLU A 48 -14.94 -14.61 3.81
N VAL A 49 -13.64 -14.47 3.53
CA VAL A 49 -13.14 -13.71 2.38
C VAL A 49 -12.08 -14.52 1.64
N TRP A 50 -12.18 -14.54 0.33
CA TRP A 50 -11.16 -15.08 -0.56
C TRP A 50 -10.55 -13.93 -1.36
N SER A 51 -9.24 -13.73 -1.22
CA SER A 51 -8.52 -12.59 -1.80
C SER A 51 -7.12 -13.00 -2.23
N HIS A 52 -6.63 -12.36 -3.28
CA HIS A 52 -5.24 -12.47 -3.72
C HIS A 52 -4.31 -11.46 -3.00
N SER A 53 -4.70 -10.99 -1.82
CA SER A 53 -3.87 -10.14 -0.98
C SER A 53 -2.53 -10.79 -0.64
N GLN A 54 -1.46 -10.02 -0.66
CA GLN A 54 -0.12 -10.46 -0.21
C GLN A 54 -0.01 -10.64 1.30
N GLY A 55 -0.97 -10.12 2.07
CA GLY A 55 -0.93 -10.11 3.53
C GLY A 55 -2.25 -10.47 4.16
N ILE A 56 -2.72 -11.71 3.97
CA ILE A 56 -4.05 -12.16 4.43
C ILE A 56 -4.26 -11.98 5.94
N TYR A 57 -3.22 -12.14 6.77
CA TYR A 57 -3.34 -11.93 8.22
C TYR A 57 -3.54 -10.44 8.56
N ASN A 58 -2.86 -9.56 7.84
CA ASN A 58 -3.01 -8.12 7.98
C ASN A 58 -4.39 -7.67 7.48
N LEU A 59 -4.82 -8.17 6.33
CA LEU A 59 -6.15 -7.91 5.79
C LEU A 59 -7.24 -8.39 6.75
N ARG A 60 -7.10 -9.60 7.30
CA ARG A 60 -8.03 -10.15 8.31
C ARG A 60 -8.20 -9.21 9.50
N ARG A 61 -7.07 -8.71 10.03
CA ARG A 61 -7.08 -7.77 11.14
C ARG A 61 -7.83 -6.49 10.81
N ASP A 62 -7.53 -5.91 9.66
CA ASP A 62 -8.12 -4.64 9.26
C ASP A 62 -9.60 -4.78 8.89
N LEU A 63 -10.02 -5.90 8.32
CA LEU A 63 -11.45 -6.21 8.14
C LEU A 63 -12.15 -6.37 9.48
N ALA A 64 -11.54 -7.06 10.44
CA ALA A 64 -12.08 -7.20 11.78
C ALA A 64 -12.27 -5.84 12.46
N LEU A 65 -11.28 -4.96 12.37
CA LEU A 65 -11.36 -3.58 12.87
C LEU A 65 -12.46 -2.79 12.17
N ALA A 66 -12.52 -2.85 10.84
CA ALA A 66 -13.48 -2.08 10.05
C ALA A 66 -14.94 -2.45 10.31
N PHE A 67 -15.20 -3.75 10.57
CA PHE A 67 -16.55 -4.24 10.89
C PHE A 67 -16.83 -4.32 12.39
N GLY A 68 -15.90 -3.89 13.25
CA GLY A 68 -16.05 -3.98 14.70
C GLY A 68 -16.26 -5.42 15.20
N ARG A 69 -15.58 -6.39 14.59
CA ARG A 69 -15.71 -7.81 14.90
C ARG A 69 -14.44 -8.37 15.54
N PRO A 70 -14.56 -9.37 16.43
CA PRO A 70 -13.42 -10.14 16.89
C PRO A 70 -12.69 -10.80 15.69
N ALA A 71 -11.36 -10.84 15.72
CA ALA A 71 -10.58 -11.37 14.61
C ALA A 71 -10.85 -12.87 14.35
N GLU A 72 -11.28 -13.63 15.35
CA GLU A 72 -11.70 -15.03 15.22
C GLU A 72 -12.99 -15.22 14.43
N HIS A 73 -13.79 -14.16 14.26
CA HIS A 73 -14.98 -14.16 13.42
C HIS A 73 -14.70 -13.79 11.96
N VAL A 74 -13.47 -13.47 11.61
CA VAL A 74 -13.05 -13.14 10.26
C VAL A 74 -12.05 -14.18 9.76
N GLN A 75 -12.35 -14.83 8.68
CA GLN A 75 -11.46 -15.74 7.98
C GLN A 75 -11.09 -15.15 6.62
N VAL A 76 -9.80 -15.08 6.31
CA VAL A 76 -9.30 -14.68 5.00
C VAL A 76 -8.48 -15.81 4.43
N SER A 77 -8.89 -16.29 3.27
CA SER A 77 -8.21 -17.34 2.52
C SER A 77 -7.49 -16.73 1.32
N HIS A 78 -6.21 -17.08 1.16
CA HIS A 78 -5.46 -16.65 -0.01
C HIS A 78 -5.91 -17.44 -1.24
N VAL A 79 -6.10 -16.71 -2.32
CA VAL A 79 -6.27 -17.28 -3.67
C VAL A 79 -5.27 -16.64 -4.62
N GLU A 80 -4.87 -17.36 -5.65
CA GLU A 80 -3.92 -16.84 -6.61
C GLU A 80 -4.50 -15.68 -7.43
N GLY A 81 -3.63 -14.74 -7.79
CA GLY A 81 -3.94 -13.60 -8.65
C GLY A 81 -2.81 -13.34 -9.63
N ALA A 82 -3.08 -12.65 -10.71
CA ALA A 82 -2.11 -12.37 -11.76
C ALA A 82 -1.26 -11.15 -11.45
N GLY A 83 -0.37 -11.30 -10.49
CA GLY A 83 0.61 -10.30 -10.09
C GLY A 83 0.12 -9.33 -9.01
N CYS A 84 1.07 -8.65 -8.40
CA CYS A 84 0.80 -7.59 -7.42
C CYS A 84 1.65 -6.34 -7.68
N TYR A 85 2.95 -6.51 -7.94
CA TYR A 85 3.94 -5.47 -8.26
C TYR A 85 4.06 -4.35 -7.21
N GLY A 86 3.65 -4.61 -6.01
CA GLY A 86 3.64 -3.68 -4.89
C GLY A 86 2.30 -3.69 -4.17
N HIS A 87 1.74 -2.53 -3.86
CA HIS A 87 0.45 -2.41 -3.19
C HIS A 87 -0.68 -2.16 -4.20
N ASN A 88 -1.26 -3.21 -4.76
CA ASN A 88 -2.45 -3.11 -5.60
C ASN A 88 -3.74 -3.05 -4.77
N GLY A 89 -4.90 -2.96 -5.43
CA GLY A 89 -6.21 -2.88 -4.79
C GLY A 89 -6.79 -4.20 -4.26
N ALA A 90 -5.98 -5.26 -4.07
CA ALA A 90 -6.46 -6.55 -3.59
C ALA A 90 -7.09 -6.50 -2.21
N ASP A 91 -6.56 -5.67 -1.33
CA ASP A 91 -7.09 -5.48 0.02
C ASP A 91 -8.39 -4.65 -0.02
N ASP A 92 -8.43 -3.63 -0.85
CA ASP A 92 -9.57 -2.72 -0.97
C ASP A 92 -10.78 -3.40 -1.63
N VAL A 93 -10.57 -4.18 -2.70
CA VAL A 93 -11.66 -4.95 -3.32
C VAL A 93 -12.19 -6.05 -2.39
N ALA A 94 -11.36 -6.55 -1.48
CA ALA A 94 -11.80 -7.50 -0.45
C ALA A 94 -12.74 -6.81 0.56
N TRP A 95 -12.45 -5.56 0.91
CA TRP A 95 -13.36 -4.74 1.71
C TRP A 95 -14.67 -4.52 0.96
N ASP A 96 -14.65 -4.11 -0.30
CA ASP A 96 -15.85 -3.89 -1.10
C ASP A 96 -16.74 -5.13 -1.12
N ALA A 97 -16.13 -6.31 -1.37
CA ALA A 97 -16.86 -7.57 -1.37
C ALA A 97 -17.49 -7.89 -0.01
N ALA A 98 -16.75 -7.69 1.07
CA ALA A 98 -17.22 -7.94 2.44
C ALA A 98 -18.34 -6.98 2.84
N TRP A 99 -18.21 -5.71 2.48
CA TRP A 99 -19.22 -4.68 2.78
C TRP A 99 -20.53 -4.94 2.04
N LEU A 100 -20.45 -5.29 0.75
CA LEU A 100 -21.62 -5.66 -0.03
C LEU A 100 -22.26 -6.96 0.43
N ALA A 101 -21.45 -7.96 0.81
CA ALA A 101 -21.94 -9.24 1.30
C ALA A 101 -22.72 -9.10 2.63
N GLN A 102 -22.43 -8.07 3.42
CA GLN A 102 -23.18 -7.78 4.65
C GLN A 102 -24.65 -7.48 4.38
N GLN A 103 -24.97 -6.95 3.19
CA GLN A 103 -26.34 -6.64 2.80
C GLN A 103 -27.16 -7.87 2.38
N VAL A 104 -26.50 -8.99 2.12
CA VAL A 104 -27.11 -10.24 1.65
C VAL A 104 -26.54 -11.46 2.40
N PRO A 105 -26.72 -11.54 3.73
CA PRO A 105 -26.14 -12.62 4.54
C PRO A 105 -26.51 -14.01 3.99
N GLY A 106 -25.58 -14.93 4.07
CA GLY A 106 -25.72 -16.31 3.56
C GLY A 106 -25.45 -16.45 2.05
N ARG A 107 -25.21 -15.37 1.34
CA ARG A 107 -24.88 -15.39 -0.09
C ARG A 107 -23.45 -14.93 -0.32
N PRO A 108 -22.68 -15.66 -1.16
CA PRO A 108 -21.37 -15.17 -1.58
C PRO A 108 -21.53 -13.99 -2.54
N VAL A 109 -20.74 -12.95 -2.31
CA VAL A 109 -20.66 -11.77 -3.18
C VAL A 109 -19.27 -11.70 -3.77
N ARG A 110 -19.19 -11.66 -5.10
CA ARG A 110 -17.93 -11.44 -5.82
C ARG A 110 -17.89 -10.02 -6.35
N VAL A 111 -16.82 -9.32 -6.01
CA VAL A 111 -16.50 -8.01 -6.59
C VAL A 111 -15.23 -8.15 -7.42
N GLN A 112 -15.28 -7.65 -8.62
CA GLN A 112 -14.12 -7.51 -9.49
C GLN A 112 -14.08 -6.08 -10.02
N TRP A 113 -12.98 -5.38 -9.75
CA TRP A 113 -12.79 -4.05 -10.29
C TRP A 113 -12.57 -4.09 -11.81
N THR A 114 -13.02 -3.07 -12.49
CA THR A 114 -12.62 -2.82 -13.86
C THR A 114 -11.20 -2.24 -13.89
N ARG A 115 -10.53 -2.29 -15.02
CA ARG A 115 -9.21 -1.63 -15.16
C ARG A 115 -9.30 -0.13 -14.87
N GLN A 116 -10.37 0.49 -15.28
CA GLN A 116 -10.60 1.92 -15.01
C GLN A 116 -10.74 2.19 -13.50
N ALA A 117 -11.48 1.36 -12.78
CA ALA A 117 -11.62 1.47 -11.34
C ALA A 117 -10.26 1.26 -10.63
N GLU A 118 -9.50 0.25 -11.04
CA GLU A 118 -8.15 0.02 -10.49
C GLU A 118 -7.24 1.24 -10.68
N LEU A 119 -7.18 1.78 -11.89
CA LEU A 119 -6.32 2.92 -12.20
C LEU A 119 -6.77 4.20 -11.46
N GLY A 120 -8.05 4.32 -11.12
CA GLY A 120 -8.59 5.47 -10.41
C GLY A 120 -8.58 5.37 -8.89
N HIS A 121 -8.62 4.16 -8.34
CA HIS A 121 -8.88 3.96 -6.90
C HIS A 121 -7.87 3.07 -6.17
N ALA A 122 -7.06 2.27 -6.88
CA ALA A 122 -6.05 1.46 -6.20
C ALA A 122 -4.96 2.34 -5.59
N PRO A 123 -4.32 1.89 -4.49
CA PRO A 123 -3.23 2.62 -3.87
C PRO A 123 -2.08 2.90 -4.84
N LEU A 124 -1.57 4.11 -4.81
CA LEU A 124 -0.45 4.56 -5.63
C LEU A 124 0.88 4.43 -4.88
N ALA A 125 1.95 4.11 -5.60
CA ALA A 125 3.29 4.37 -5.09
C ALA A 125 3.51 5.88 -4.99
N PRO A 126 4.10 6.40 -3.89
CA PRO A 126 4.20 7.83 -3.65
C PRO A 126 5.08 8.55 -4.68
N ALA A 127 4.70 9.76 -5.00
CA ALA A 127 5.58 10.68 -5.71
C ALA A 127 6.80 11.02 -4.84
N MET A 128 7.95 11.19 -5.47
CA MET A 128 9.21 11.47 -4.78
C MET A 128 10.06 12.45 -5.57
N ALA A 129 10.79 13.30 -4.84
CA ALA A 129 11.94 14.04 -5.36
C ALA A 129 13.17 13.60 -4.58
N VAL A 130 14.27 13.38 -5.27
CA VAL A 130 15.54 12.94 -4.68
C VAL A 130 16.65 13.85 -5.20
N ARG A 131 17.36 14.51 -4.27
CA ARG A 131 18.58 15.23 -4.59
C ARG A 131 19.76 14.44 -4.09
N VAL A 132 20.72 14.21 -4.94
CA VAL A 132 21.99 13.55 -4.63
C VAL A 132 23.11 14.54 -4.86
N GLN A 133 24.00 14.64 -3.89
CA GLN A 133 25.25 15.39 -3.97
C GLN A 133 26.40 14.46 -3.62
N ALA A 134 27.46 14.50 -4.38
CA ALA A 134 28.60 13.64 -4.20
C ALA A 134 29.91 14.40 -4.45
N ALA A 135 30.99 14.01 -3.81
CA ALA A 135 32.32 14.44 -4.13
C ALA A 135 33.19 13.23 -4.48
N LEU A 136 33.91 13.34 -5.60
CA LEU A 136 34.86 12.36 -6.07
C LEU A 136 36.28 12.87 -5.88
N GLY A 137 37.16 12.01 -5.38
CA GLY A 137 38.59 12.26 -5.31
C GLY A 137 39.26 12.17 -6.69
N ALA A 138 40.54 12.56 -6.77
CA ALA A 138 41.32 12.61 -8.01
C ALA A 138 41.38 11.26 -8.78
N ASN A 139 41.26 10.15 -8.09
CA ASN A 139 41.21 8.79 -8.65
C ASN A 139 39.79 8.29 -8.98
N GLY A 140 38.76 9.17 -8.88
CA GLY A 140 37.35 8.83 -9.12
C GLY A 140 36.67 8.08 -7.96
N GLN A 141 37.32 7.92 -6.82
CA GLN A 141 36.69 7.32 -5.66
C GLN A 141 35.63 8.25 -5.06
N LEU A 142 34.53 7.68 -4.56
CA LEU A 142 33.51 8.42 -3.84
C LEU A 142 34.06 8.81 -2.46
N VAL A 143 34.10 10.10 -2.15
CA VAL A 143 34.61 10.68 -0.90
C VAL A 143 33.47 11.16 -0.02
N GLU A 144 32.49 11.85 -0.61
CA GLU A 144 31.32 12.36 0.08
C GLU A 144 30.04 11.96 -0.65
N TRP A 145 29.00 11.71 0.12
CA TRP A 145 27.66 11.42 -0.40
C TRP A 145 26.61 12.03 0.52
N THR A 146 25.74 12.84 -0.06
CA THR A 146 24.54 13.35 0.61
C THR A 146 23.33 13.04 -0.25
N GLN A 147 22.28 12.49 0.36
CA GLN A 147 21.02 12.24 -0.33
C GLN A 147 19.88 12.81 0.50
N THR A 148 19.11 13.68 -0.14
CA THR A 148 17.88 14.24 0.44
C THR A 148 16.69 13.72 -0.33
N VAL A 149 15.70 13.17 0.39
CA VAL A 149 14.48 12.58 -0.21
C VAL A 149 13.26 13.32 0.32
N TRP A 150 12.47 13.87 -0.58
CA TRP A 150 11.13 14.36 -0.30
C TRP A 150 10.15 13.36 -0.88
N GLY A 151 9.26 12.83 -0.05
CA GLY A 151 8.29 11.85 -0.47
C GLY A 151 7.04 11.90 0.38
N GLN A 152 5.94 11.46 -0.15
CA GLN A 152 4.71 11.27 0.59
C GLN A 152 4.78 9.94 1.36
N GLY A 153 4.13 9.91 2.53
CA GLY A 153 4.05 8.71 3.33
C GLY A 153 3.38 7.55 2.56
N HIS A 154 3.81 6.32 2.85
CA HIS A 154 3.22 5.11 2.31
C HIS A 154 2.77 4.21 3.48
N GLY A 155 1.68 4.60 4.13
CA GLY A 155 1.14 3.94 5.33
C GLY A 155 -0.21 3.27 5.14
N THR A 156 -0.71 3.16 3.90
CA THR A 156 -2.06 2.67 3.59
C THR A 156 -2.20 1.14 3.50
N ARG A 157 -1.15 0.39 3.84
CA ARG A 157 -1.20 -1.07 3.81
C ARG A 157 -1.80 -1.63 5.11
N PRO A 158 -2.70 -2.64 5.04
CA PRO A 158 -3.31 -3.26 6.22
C PRO A 158 -2.30 -3.76 7.28
N GLY A 159 -2.74 -3.78 8.53
CA GLY A 159 -2.00 -4.35 9.65
C GLY A 159 -0.92 -3.45 10.27
N ARG A 160 -0.86 -2.17 9.93
CA ARG A 160 0.18 -1.23 10.41
C ARG A 160 -0.29 -0.24 11.45
N GLY A 161 -1.59 -0.08 11.63
CA GLY A 161 -2.18 0.92 12.53
C GLY A 161 -3.20 0.35 13.50
N THR A 162 -3.81 1.24 14.28
CA THR A 162 -4.96 0.98 15.14
C THR A 162 -6.29 1.19 14.43
N THR A 163 -6.26 1.81 13.24
CA THR A 163 -7.40 2.00 12.34
C THR A 163 -7.21 1.14 11.09
N PRO A 164 -8.29 0.68 10.46
CA PRO A 164 -8.19 -0.11 9.24
C PRO A 164 -7.58 0.72 8.11
N ALA A 165 -6.60 0.18 7.41
CA ALA A 165 -5.99 0.82 6.25
C ALA A 165 -6.63 0.30 4.94
N LEU A 166 -7.94 0.48 4.83
CA LEU A 166 -8.76 0.09 3.70
C LEU A 166 -9.51 1.34 3.20
N LEU A 167 -9.29 1.74 1.96
CA LEU A 167 -9.79 3.02 1.44
C LEU A 167 -11.32 3.12 1.53
N GLY A 168 -12.04 2.06 1.19
CA GLY A 168 -13.50 2.02 1.29
C GLY A 168 -14.00 2.12 2.74
N ALA A 169 -13.27 1.56 3.70
CA ALA A 169 -13.62 1.65 5.11
C ALA A 169 -13.56 3.10 5.64
N TRP A 170 -12.61 3.90 5.14
CA TRP A 170 -12.53 5.31 5.52
C TRP A 170 -13.67 6.17 4.96
N GLN A 171 -14.31 5.71 3.88
CA GLN A 171 -15.44 6.42 3.26
C GLN A 171 -16.78 6.01 3.84
N THR A 172 -16.89 4.81 4.37
CA THR A 172 -18.13 4.25 4.90
C THR A 172 -18.22 4.28 6.41
N ALA A 173 -17.09 4.29 7.11
CA ALA A 173 -17.08 4.61 8.52
C ALA A 173 -17.57 6.06 8.68
N ASP A 174 -18.46 6.30 9.65
CA ASP A 174 -18.74 7.67 10.09
C ASP A 174 -17.39 8.33 10.38
N PRO A 175 -17.00 9.39 9.66
CA PRO A 175 -15.72 10.04 9.86
C PRO A 175 -15.76 10.89 11.13
N SER A 176 -16.26 10.31 12.21
CA SER A 176 -16.16 10.90 13.52
C SER A 176 -14.72 10.92 13.96
N PRO A 177 -14.27 12.03 14.46
CA PRO A 177 -13.02 12.73 14.25
C PRO A 177 -11.80 12.02 14.76
#